data_d6e2474bc8f32881dc1ac16a83583870
#
_entry.id   d6e2474bc8f32881dc1ac16a83583870
#
_cell.length_a   1.000
_cell.length_b   1.000
_cell.length_c   1.000
_cell.angle_alpha   90.00
_cell.angle_beta   90.00
_cell.angle_gamma   90.00
#
_symmetry.space_group_name_H-M   'P 1'
#
loop_
_entity.id
_entity.type
_entity.pdbx_description
1 polymer ?
#
loop_
_entity_poly.entity_id
_entity_poly.type
_entity_poly.pdbx_seq_one_letter_code
_entity_poly.pdbx_strand_id
1 'polypeptide(L)'
;MIRFFGGKVLALNGNFDITNDEVWVDENKIVYFGPQKSEAKIKKEINLNGNLLMPTFKNAHTHSAMTFGRSFSDDLPLDKWLNDKIFPIEAKLESEDIYKLSKLAFLEYLTSGASACFDMYYFPESMARASVDFGFRTVMCGAVNNFKESVEKLEEYYNTYNNYNELISYKLGFHAEYTTKREILEGISELAQKYKAPVFTHSS
;
A
#
# COMPACT_ATOMS: atom_id res chain seq x y z
N MET A 1 21.27 3.01 -16.77
CA MET A 1 19.91 2.95 -17.35
C MET A 1 19.57 1.52 -17.77
N ILE A 2 18.31 1.14 -17.67
CA ILE A 2 17.71 -0.10 -18.18
C ILE A 2 16.79 0.28 -19.34
N ARG A 3 16.89 -0.42 -20.48
CA ARG A 3 16.07 -0.20 -21.67
C ARG A 3 15.09 -1.37 -21.83
N PHE A 4 13.81 -1.07 -21.98
CA PHE A 4 12.76 -2.01 -22.37
C PHE A 4 12.37 -1.74 -23.81
N PHE A 5 12.41 -2.77 -24.67
CA PHE A 5 12.18 -2.64 -26.11
C PHE A 5 11.57 -3.92 -26.71
N GLY A 6 11.20 -3.90 -28.00
CA GLY A 6 10.77 -5.08 -28.74
C GLY A 6 9.40 -5.62 -28.31
N GLY A 7 8.54 -4.76 -27.77
CA GLY A 7 7.17 -5.09 -27.39
C GLY A 7 6.23 -3.92 -27.57
N LYS A 8 5.12 -3.96 -26.86
CA LYS A 8 4.14 -2.87 -26.81
C LYS A 8 4.17 -2.18 -25.47
N VAL A 9 3.83 -0.90 -25.43
CA VAL A 9 3.74 -0.11 -24.19
C VAL A 9 2.37 0.53 -24.11
N LEU A 10 1.68 0.32 -22.99
CA LEU A 10 0.46 1.03 -22.66
C LEU A 10 0.82 2.37 -22.03
N ALA A 11 0.59 3.46 -22.75
CA ALA A 11 0.82 4.80 -22.23
C ALA A 11 -0.40 5.32 -21.47
N LEU A 12 -0.19 5.85 -20.25
CA LEU A 12 -1.24 6.52 -19.47
C LEU A 12 -1.26 8.03 -19.77
N ASN A 13 -1.37 8.36 -21.05
CA ASN A 13 -1.36 9.76 -21.58
C ASN A 13 -2.75 10.37 -21.72
N GLY A 14 -3.74 9.82 -21.03
CA GLY A 14 -5.15 10.24 -21.13
C GLY A 14 -5.96 9.48 -22.19
N ASN A 15 -5.32 8.96 -23.23
CA ASN A 15 -5.98 8.19 -24.31
C ASN A 15 -5.78 6.68 -24.17
N PHE A 16 -4.92 6.25 -23.25
CA PHE A 16 -4.52 4.84 -23.08
C PHE A 16 -3.97 4.21 -24.37
N ASP A 17 -3.13 4.96 -25.09
CA ASP A 17 -2.56 4.50 -26.35
C ASP A 17 -1.63 3.31 -26.15
N ILE A 18 -1.68 2.36 -27.07
CA ILE A 18 -0.72 1.25 -27.13
C ILE A 18 0.25 1.55 -28.27
N THR A 19 1.51 1.75 -27.91
CA THR A 19 2.59 2.11 -28.85
C THR A 19 3.62 1.00 -28.95
N ASN A 20 4.55 1.14 -29.93
CA ASN A 20 5.74 0.30 -30.04
C ASN A 20 7.00 1.04 -29.53
N ASP A 21 6.79 2.02 -28.67
CA ASP A 21 7.85 2.83 -28.11
C ASP A 21 8.73 2.04 -27.13
N GLU A 22 9.85 2.63 -26.77
CA GLU A 22 10.77 2.13 -25.76
C GLU A 22 10.57 2.88 -24.44
N VAL A 23 10.82 2.19 -23.35
CA VAL A 23 10.87 2.79 -22.01
C VAL A 23 12.27 2.60 -21.43
N TRP A 24 12.90 3.71 -21.04
CA TRP A 24 14.19 3.67 -20.35
C TRP A 24 14.04 4.13 -18.92
N VAL A 25 14.65 3.36 -18.02
CA VAL A 25 14.60 3.61 -16.57
C VAL A 25 16.03 3.85 -16.08
N ASP A 26 16.23 4.91 -15.30
CA ASP A 26 17.45 5.12 -14.55
C ASP A 26 17.10 5.22 -13.05
N GLU A 27 17.76 4.39 -12.26
CA GLU A 27 17.40 4.19 -10.84
C GLU A 27 15.89 3.90 -10.68
N ASN A 28 15.14 4.81 -10.12
CA ASN A 28 13.70 4.67 -9.82
C ASN A 28 12.78 5.53 -10.72
N LYS A 29 13.33 6.06 -11.85
CA LYS A 29 12.59 6.98 -12.73
C LYS A 29 12.58 6.53 -14.18
N ILE A 30 11.47 6.72 -14.85
CA ILE A 30 11.38 6.67 -16.30
C ILE A 30 12.03 7.97 -16.83
N VAL A 31 13.12 7.82 -17.57
CA VAL A 31 13.90 8.95 -18.13
C VAL A 31 13.68 9.13 -19.62
N TYR A 32 13.11 8.13 -20.29
CA TYR A 32 12.75 8.20 -21.71
C TYR A 32 11.52 7.34 -21.99
N PHE A 33 10.63 7.86 -22.81
CA PHE A 33 9.52 7.15 -23.43
C PHE A 33 9.34 7.69 -24.85
N GLY A 34 9.42 6.83 -25.84
CA GLY A 34 9.31 7.22 -27.26
C GLY A 34 9.93 6.20 -28.22
N PRO A 35 10.01 6.55 -29.51
CA PRO A 35 10.59 5.70 -30.57
C PRO A 35 12.04 5.30 -30.26
N GLN A 36 12.51 4.23 -30.91
CA GLN A 36 13.89 3.77 -30.74
C GLN A 36 14.91 4.91 -30.93
N LYS A 37 15.83 5.02 -29.98
CA LYS A 37 16.87 6.02 -29.96
C LYS A 37 18.25 5.39 -29.72
N SER A 38 19.28 5.84 -30.44
CA SER A 38 20.60 5.19 -30.46
C SER A 38 21.66 5.75 -29.50
N GLU A 39 21.34 6.78 -28.72
CA GLU A 39 22.36 7.59 -28.02
C GLU A 39 22.32 7.49 -26.50
N ALA A 40 22.31 6.31 -25.91
CA ALA A 40 22.33 6.23 -24.46
C ALA A 40 23.32 5.17 -23.94
N LYS A 41 23.94 5.44 -22.78
CA LYS A 41 24.70 4.45 -22.01
C LYS A 41 23.75 3.46 -21.34
N ILE A 42 23.32 2.45 -22.08
CA ILE A 42 22.46 1.38 -21.57
C ILE A 42 23.33 0.37 -20.82
N LYS A 43 22.98 0.09 -19.56
CA LYS A 43 23.63 -0.94 -18.73
C LYS A 43 22.95 -2.31 -18.87
N LYS A 44 21.64 -2.33 -19.14
CA LYS A 44 20.85 -3.55 -19.28
C LYS A 44 19.75 -3.33 -20.31
N GLU A 45 19.57 -4.30 -21.18
CA GLU A 45 18.49 -4.34 -22.15
C GLU A 45 17.54 -5.49 -21.83
N ILE A 46 16.24 -5.19 -21.91
CA ILE A 46 15.16 -6.17 -21.70
C ILE A 46 14.29 -6.15 -22.94
N ASN A 47 14.40 -7.23 -23.73
CA ASN A 47 13.51 -7.44 -24.86
C ASN A 47 12.18 -7.96 -24.35
N LEU A 48 11.10 -7.26 -24.65
CA LEU A 48 9.75 -7.62 -24.26
C LEU A 48 9.18 -8.78 -25.09
N ASN A 49 9.85 -9.15 -26.19
CA ASN A 49 9.44 -10.27 -27.08
C ASN A 49 7.96 -10.19 -27.51
N GLY A 50 7.51 -9.00 -27.85
CA GLY A 50 6.13 -8.76 -28.25
C GLY A 50 5.14 -8.60 -27.08
N ASN A 51 5.54 -8.82 -25.83
CA ASN A 51 4.70 -8.62 -24.67
C ASN A 51 4.38 -7.14 -24.43
N LEU A 52 3.36 -6.90 -23.63
CA LEU A 52 2.91 -5.56 -23.24
C LEU A 52 3.60 -5.12 -21.92
N LEU A 53 4.28 -3.98 -21.96
CA LEU A 53 4.71 -3.25 -20.78
C LEU A 53 3.61 -2.27 -20.39
N MET A 54 3.17 -2.32 -19.15
CA MET A 54 2.11 -1.45 -18.64
C MET A 54 2.42 -1.01 -17.21
N PRO A 55 1.83 0.10 -16.73
CA PRO A 55 1.87 0.45 -15.32
C PRO A 55 1.27 -0.64 -14.45
N THR A 56 1.85 -0.84 -13.29
CA THR A 56 1.37 -1.83 -12.31
C THR A 56 0.02 -1.42 -11.72
N PHE A 57 -0.71 -2.39 -11.21
CA PHE A 57 -1.92 -2.14 -10.42
C PHE A 57 -1.59 -1.53 -9.05
N LYS A 58 -2.59 -0.88 -8.47
CA LYS A 58 -2.56 -0.36 -7.10
C LYS A 58 -3.70 -1.03 -6.32
N ASN A 59 -3.37 -1.69 -5.21
CA ASN A 59 -4.38 -2.24 -4.31
C ASN A 59 -4.90 -1.10 -3.42
N ALA A 60 -6.12 -0.64 -3.67
CA ALA A 60 -6.67 0.52 -3.00
C ALA A 60 -7.22 0.25 -1.59
N HIS A 61 -7.31 -1.01 -1.16
CA HIS A 61 -7.76 -1.40 0.17
C HIS A 61 -7.25 -2.78 0.55
N THR A 62 -6.55 -2.87 1.68
CA THR A 62 -6.07 -4.14 2.21
C THR A 62 -5.75 -4.07 3.71
N HIS A 63 -5.58 -5.25 4.30
CA HIS A 63 -5.03 -5.51 5.63
C HIS A 63 -3.89 -6.53 5.45
N SER A 64 -2.74 -6.08 4.96
CA SER A 64 -1.66 -6.97 4.46
C SER A 64 -1.22 -8.02 5.47
N ALA A 65 -1.11 -7.66 6.74
CA ALA A 65 -0.69 -8.63 7.76
C ALA A 65 -1.74 -9.72 8.06
N MET A 66 -2.97 -9.62 7.53
CA MET A 66 -4.01 -10.65 7.69
C MET A 66 -3.80 -11.89 6.82
N THR A 67 -2.66 -12.06 6.16
CA THR A 67 -2.31 -13.29 5.44
C THR A 67 -2.39 -14.56 6.32
N PHE A 68 -2.29 -14.42 7.63
CA PHE A 68 -2.56 -15.52 8.57
C PHE A 68 -4.00 -16.06 8.50
N GLY A 69 -4.96 -15.20 8.16
CA GLY A 69 -6.39 -15.51 8.17
C GLY A 69 -6.90 -16.20 6.91
N ARG A 70 -6.03 -16.49 5.94
CA ARG A 70 -6.45 -17.09 4.67
C ARG A 70 -7.10 -18.45 4.89
N SER A 71 -8.34 -18.61 4.38
CA SER A 71 -9.17 -19.80 4.52
C SER A 71 -9.38 -20.26 5.98
N PHE A 72 -9.17 -19.34 6.93
CA PHE A 72 -9.30 -19.66 8.35
C PHE A 72 -10.78 -19.73 8.80
N SER A 73 -11.62 -18.93 8.19
CA SER A 73 -13.01 -18.81 8.64
C SER A 73 -13.85 -18.17 7.54
N ASP A 74 -14.41 -19.01 6.69
CA ASP A 74 -15.33 -18.61 5.62
C ASP A 74 -16.79 -18.70 6.09
N ASP A 75 -17.71 -18.05 5.37
CA ASP A 75 -19.18 -18.14 5.54
C ASP A 75 -19.73 -17.71 6.92
N LEU A 76 -19.05 -16.83 7.64
CA LEU A 76 -19.57 -16.25 8.87
C LEU A 76 -20.13 -14.83 8.64
N PRO A 77 -21.20 -14.43 9.35
CA PRO A 77 -21.56 -13.02 9.45
C PRO A 77 -20.41 -12.18 9.99
N LEU A 78 -20.28 -10.93 9.52
CA LEU A 78 -19.14 -10.06 9.81
C LEU A 78 -18.86 -9.92 11.32
N ASP A 79 -19.89 -9.72 12.12
CA ASP A 79 -19.77 -9.56 13.58
C ASP A 79 -19.16 -10.80 14.26
N LYS A 80 -19.60 -12.00 13.87
CA LYS A 80 -19.06 -13.27 14.36
C LYS A 80 -17.65 -13.53 13.83
N TRP A 81 -17.42 -13.23 12.56
CA TRP A 81 -16.10 -13.36 11.95
C TRP A 81 -15.08 -12.48 12.69
N LEU A 82 -15.41 -11.22 12.95
CA LEU A 82 -14.53 -10.31 13.68
C LEU A 82 -14.32 -10.75 15.14
N ASN A 83 -15.41 -10.91 15.91
CA ASN A 83 -15.33 -11.09 17.36
C ASN A 83 -14.87 -12.50 17.77
N ASP A 84 -15.32 -13.54 17.06
CA ASP A 84 -15.05 -14.93 17.45
C ASP A 84 -13.75 -15.47 16.80
N LYS A 85 -13.28 -14.87 15.71
CA LYS A 85 -12.16 -15.40 14.92
C LYS A 85 -11.00 -14.44 14.78
N ILE A 86 -11.21 -13.25 14.26
CA ILE A 86 -10.12 -12.34 13.88
C ILE A 86 -9.52 -11.65 15.11
N PHE A 87 -10.32 -10.94 15.89
CA PHE A 87 -9.83 -10.18 17.06
C PHE A 87 -9.08 -11.04 18.08
N PRO A 88 -9.52 -12.30 18.40
CA PRO A 88 -8.75 -13.17 19.29
C PRO A 88 -7.38 -13.58 18.78
N ILE A 89 -7.19 -13.64 17.45
CA ILE A 89 -5.86 -13.89 16.85
C ILE A 89 -5.05 -12.61 16.85
N GLU A 90 -5.61 -11.52 16.37
CA GLU A 90 -4.93 -10.21 16.31
C GLU A 90 -4.43 -9.73 17.68
N ALA A 91 -5.15 -10.10 18.75
CA ALA A 91 -4.72 -9.81 20.12
C ALA A 91 -3.42 -10.52 20.55
N LYS A 92 -3.00 -11.56 19.80
CA LYS A 92 -1.78 -12.34 20.07
C LYS A 92 -0.63 -12.02 19.13
N LEU A 93 -0.90 -11.26 18.07
CA LEU A 93 0.14 -10.89 17.11
C LEU A 93 1.08 -9.85 17.73
N GLU A 94 2.35 -10.06 17.47
CA GLU A 94 3.42 -9.15 17.88
C GLU A 94 4.00 -8.40 16.66
N SER A 95 4.78 -7.39 16.94
CA SER A 95 5.43 -6.54 15.93
C SER A 95 6.19 -7.35 14.85
N GLU A 96 6.91 -8.40 15.26
CA GLU A 96 7.66 -9.25 14.32
C GLU A 96 6.75 -10.14 13.45
N ASP A 97 5.60 -10.53 13.95
CA ASP A 97 4.60 -11.26 13.14
C ASP A 97 4.07 -10.36 12.04
N ILE A 98 3.71 -9.12 12.37
CA ILE A 98 3.22 -8.13 11.40
C ILE A 98 4.28 -7.88 10.31
N TYR A 99 5.56 -7.77 10.69
CA TYR A 99 6.65 -7.63 9.73
C TYR A 99 6.69 -8.80 8.73
N LYS A 100 6.66 -10.04 9.23
CA LYS A 100 6.74 -11.25 8.38
C LYS A 100 5.51 -11.44 7.51
N LEU A 101 4.32 -11.25 8.08
CA LEU A 101 3.05 -11.40 7.38
C LEU A 101 2.88 -10.33 6.29
N SER A 102 3.29 -9.08 6.56
CA SER A 102 3.31 -8.02 5.56
C SER A 102 4.24 -8.33 4.39
N LYS A 103 5.43 -8.87 4.66
CA LYS A 103 6.36 -9.29 3.59
C LYS A 103 5.77 -10.39 2.72
N LEU A 104 5.03 -11.34 3.29
CA LEU A 104 4.32 -12.35 2.52
C LEU A 104 3.27 -11.71 1.60
N ALA A 105 2.47 -10.78 2.12
CA ALA A 105 1.50 -10.05 1.31
C ALA A 105 2.17 -9.26 0.17
N PHE A 106 3.27 -8.55 0.46
CA PHE A 106 3.98 -7.78 -0.58
C PHE A 106 4.55 -8.66 -1.68
N LEU A 107 5.04 -9.86 -1.34
CA LEU A 107 5.44 -10.85 -2.34
C LEU A 107 4.28 -11.22 -3.26
N GLU A 108 3.11 -11.47 -2.69
CA GLU A 108 1.91 -11.83 -3.46
C GLU A 108 1.43 -10.66 -4.32
N TYR A 109 1.45 -9.43 -3.80
CA TYR A 109 1.10 -8.25 -4.59
C TYR A 109 2.03 -8.07 -5.79
N LEU A 110 3.34 -8.14 -5.59
CA LEU A 110 4.30 -8.00 -6.67
C LEU A 110 4.15 -9.11 -7.72
N THR A 111 3.96 -10.35 -7.31
CA THR A 111 3.77 -11.48 -8.24
C THR A 111 2.44 -11.42 -8.98
N SER A 112 1.43 -10.72 -8.44
CA SER A 112 0.15 -10.46 -9.11
C SER A 112 0.13 -9.14 -9.90
N GLY A 113 1.25 -8.41 -9.96
CA GLY A 113 1.38 -7.17 -10.73
C GLY A 113 0.93 -5.90 -10.00
N ALA A 114 0.71 -5.96 -8.69
CA ALA A 114 0.46 -4.77 -7.87
C ALA A 114 1.76 -4.28 -7.22
N SER A 115 2.09 -2.99 -7.34
CA SER A 115 3.32 -2.39 -6.78
C SER A 115 3.09 -1.38 -5.68
N ALA A 116 1.85 -1.18 -5.27
CA ALA A 116 1.48 -0.33 -4.15
C ALA A 116 0.19 -0.82 -3.50
N CYS A 117 0.04 -0.57 -2.21
CA CYS A 117 -1.22 -0.80 -1.51
C CYS A 117 -1.60 0.37 -0.60
N PHE A 118 -2.91 0.46 -0.32
CA PHE A 118 -3.48 1.27 0.75
C PHE A 118 -3.88 0.32 1.88
N ASP A 119 -3.18 0.41 3.01
CA ASP A 119 -3.20 -0.57 4.08
C ASP A 119 -3.65 0.04 5.41
N MET A 120 -4.74 -0.45 5.94
CA MET A 120 -5.24 -0.05 7.25
C MET A 120 -4.97 -1.19 8.24
N TYR A 121 -3.88 -1.08 9.02
CA TYR A 121 -3.53 -2.10 10.01
C TYR A 121 -2.73 -1.53 11.18
N TYR A 122 -2.50 -2.36 12.20
CA TYR A 122 -1.75 -2.04 13.41
C TYR A 122 -0.23 -2.22 13.22
N PHE A 123 0.58 -1.73 14.16
CA PHE A 123 2.04 -1.80 14.15
C PHE A 123 2.67 -1.16 12.90
N PRO A 124 2.42 0.13 12.65
CA PRO A 124 2.92 0.80 11.45
C PRO A 124 4.44 0.78 11.32
N GLU A 125 5.19 0.68 12.43
CA GLU A 125 6.65 0.52 12.41
C GLU A 125 7.09 -0.76 11.71
N SER A 126 6.41 -1.87 11.97
CA SER A 126 6.70 -3.17 11.36
C SER A 126 6.35 -3.19 9.88
N MET A 127 5.22 -2.61 9.53
CA MET A 127 4.79 -2.49 8.13
C MET A 127 5.72 -1.57 7.34
N ALA A 128 6.11 -0.42 7.90
CA ALA A 128 7.05 0.50 7.27
C ALA A 128 8.41 -0.17 7.02
N ARG A 129 8.94 -0.89 8.03
CA ARG A 129 10.17 -1.68 7.88
C ARG A 129 10.04 -2.73 6.78
N ALA A 130 8.96 -3.51 6.78
CA ALA A 130 8.71 -4.52 5.76
C ALA A 130 8.64 -3.91 4.36
N SER A 131 7.98 -2.76 4.20
CA SER A 131 7.88 -2.04 2.93
C SER A 131 9.23 -1.59 2.41
N VAL A 132 10.06 -1.00 3.26
CA VAL A 132 11.41 -0.54 2.88
C VAL A 132 12.30 -1.71 2.52
N ASP A 133 12.34 -2.76 3.33
CA ASP A 133 13.16 -3.95 3.09
C ASP A 133 12.77 -4.69 1.81
N PHE A 134 11.49 -4.62 1.44
CA PHE A 134 10.96 -5.27 0.24
C PHE A 134 11.02 -4.38 -1.01
N GLY A 135 11.22 -3.07 -0.83
CA GLY A 135 11.11 -2.09 -1.91
C GLY A 135 9.67 -1.89 -2.40
N PHE A 136 8.69 -2.11 -1.53
CA PHE A 136 7.26 -2.03 -1.85
C PHE A 136 6.65 -0.71 -1.36
N ARG A 137 5.78 -0.10 -2.15
CA ARG A 137 5.14 1.18 -1.80
C ARG A 137 3.87 0.94 -0.98
N THR A 138 3.83 1.50 0.24
CA THR A 138 2.68 1.37 1.14
C THR A 138 2.16 2.73 1.58
N VAL A 139 0.87 2.95 1.34
CA VAL A 139 0.10 4.02 1.96
C VAL A 139 -0.57 3.44 3.19
N MET A 140 -0.01 3.68 4.36
CA MET A 140 -0.57 3.24 5.63
C MET A 140 -1.71 4.15 6.06
N CYS A 141 -2.66 3.62 6.81
CA CYS A 141 -3.80 4.35 7.34
C CYS A 141 -4.04 4.00 8.80
N GLY A 142 -4.37 4.99 9.62
CA GLY A 142 -4.77 4.77 11.00
C GLY A 142 -6.05 3.95 11.10
N ALA A 143 -6.12 3.08 12.10
CA ALA A 143 -7.26 2.21 12.40
C ALA A 143 -7.81 2.47 13.81
N VAL A 144 -7.76 3.72 14.25
CA VAL A 144 -8.19 4.12 15.60
C VAL A 144 -9.60 3.64 15.88
N ASN A 145 -9.80 3.07 17.06
CA ASN A 145 -11.10 2.62 17.54
C ASN A 145 -11.18 2.70 19.07
N ASN A 146 -12.29 2.28 19.66
CA ASN A 146 -12.52 2.35 21.11
C ASN A 146 -11.56 1.51 21.95
N PHE A 147 -10.81 0.59 21.33
CA PHE A 147 -10.03 -0.44 22.02
C PHE A 147 -8.52 -0.31 21.76
N LYS A 148 -8.16 0.23 20.61
CA LYS A 148 -6.77 0.32 20.16
C LYS A 148 -6.49 1.69 19.58
N GLU A 149 -5.27 2.19 19.87
CA GLU A 149 -4.74 3.48 19.46
C GLU A 149 -5.53 4.68 20.03
N SER A 150 -4.96 5.83 19.96
CA SER A 150 -5.59 7.11 20.36
C SER A 150 -5.39 8.15 19.27
N VAL A 151 -6.09 9.27 19.40
CA VAL A 151 -5.95 10.42 18.48
C VAL A 151 -4.52 10.97 18.51
N GLU A 152 -3.91 11.03 19.70
CA GLU A 152 -2.52 11.48 19.87
C GLU A 152 -1.54 10.53 19.18
N LYS A 153 -1.79 9.23 19.28
CA LYS A 153 -0.96 8.20 18.60
C LYS A 153 -1.12 8.26 17.10
N LEU A 154 -2.34 8.49 16.61
CA LEU A 154 -2.61 8.73 15.20
C LEU A 154 -1.81 9.94 14.67
N GLU A 155 -1.78 11.03 15.43
CA GLU A 155 -1.02 12.21 15.06
C GLU A 155 0.49 11.96 15.07
N GLU A 156 1.02 11.26 16.08
CA GLU A 156 2.42 10.84 16.14
C GLU A 156 2.79 10.02 14.89
N TYR A 157 1.98 9.03 14.54
CA TYR A 157 2.21 8.19 13.36
C TYR A 157 2.12 8.98 12.06
N TYR A 158 1.15 9.87 11.93
CA TYR A 158 1.01 10.74 10.77
C TYR A 158 2.29 11.58 10.54
N ASN A 159 2.83 12.17 11.59
CA ASN A 159 4.04 12.98 11.51
C ASN A 159 5.30 12.13 11.26
N THR A 160 5.39 10.97 11.90
CA THR A 160 6.55 10.08 11.79
C THR A 160 6.66 9.45 10.40
N TYR A 161 5.61 8.81 9.94
CA TYR A 161 5.69 7.97 8.75
C TYR A 161 5.56 8.73 7.43
N ASN A 162 5.01 9.94 7.43
CA ASN A 162 5.08 10.81 6.25
C ASN A 162 6.49 11.39 6.02
N ASN A 163 7.41 11.23 6.98
CA ASN A 163 8.81 11.65 6.88
C ASN A 163 9.80 10.48 6.95
N TYR A 164 9.31 9.24 6.94
CA TYR A 164 10.13 8.06 7.20
C TYR A 164 10.95 7.60 5.98
N ASN A 165 10.30 7.44 4.84
CA ASN A 165 10.91 6.95 3.60
C ASN A 165 10.01 7.29 2.39
N GLU A 166 10.59 7.44 1.20
CA GLU A 166 9.85 7.76 -0.04
C GLU A 166 8.84 6.69 -0.49
N LEU A 167 8.96 5.47 0.01
CA LEU A 167 8.01 4.37 -0.25
C LEU A 167 6.80 4.42 0.69
N ILE A 168 6.85 5.22 1.75
CA ILE A 168 5.86 5.23 2.83
C ILE A 168 5.09 6.54 2.84
N SER A 169 3.80 6.45 3.05
CA SER A 169 2.98 7.57 3.50
C SER A 169 1.95 7.08 4.51
N TYR A 170 1.49 7.98 5.37
CA TYR A 170 0.52 7.67 6.41
C TYR A 170 -0.70 8.58 6.28
N LYS A 171 -1.90 8.04 6.43
CA LYS A 171 -3.16 8.76 6.32
C LYS A 171 -3.91 8.74 7.64
N LEU A 172 -4.64 9.82 7.90
CA LEU A 172 -5.57 9.87 9.03
C LEU A 172 -6.71 8.90 8.77
N GLY A 173 -7.09 8.13 9.80
CA GLY A 173 -8.17 7.19 9.66
C GLY A 173 -8.65 6.62 11.00
N PHE A 174 -9.82 6.02 10.95
CA PHE A 174 -10.41 5.23 12.03
C PHE A 174 -11.01 3.96 11.46
N HIS A 175 -11.18 2.95 12.29
CA HIS A 175 -11.58 1.63 11.82
C HIS A 175 -12.97 1.64 11.16
N ALA A 176 -14.02 2.04 11.89
CA ALA A 176 -15.39 2.12 11.39
C ALA A 176 -16.28 2.91 12.36
N GLU A 177 -17.44 3.40 11.89
CA GLU A 177 -18.37 4.17 12.72
C GLU A 177 -18.85 3.38 13.94
N TYR A 178 -19.15 2.08 13.77
CA TYR A 178 -19.67 1.22 14.84
C TYR A 178 -18.60 0.79 15.87
N THR A 179 -17.34 1.06 15.61
CA THR A 179 -16.23 0.76 16.54
C THR A 179 -15.61 2.00 17.16
N THR A 180 -16.09 3.21 16.83
CA THR A 180 -15.42 4.46 17.19
C THR A 180 -16.38 5.45 17.84
N LYS A 181 -16.08 5.86 19.08
CA LYS A 181 -16.86 6.84 19.83
C LYS A 181 -16.74 8.25 19.25
N ARG A 182 -17.74 9.06 19.54
CA ARG A 182 -17.86 10.44 19.07
C ARG A 182 -16.65 11.29 19.42
N GLU A 183 -16.13 11.18 20.65
CA GLU A 183 -14.98 11.98 21.12
C GLU A 183 -13.72 11.69 20.26
N ILE A 184 -13.52 10.43 19.84
CA ILE A 184 -12.43 10.05 18.95
C ILE A 184 -12.64 10.67 17.56
N LEU A 185 -13.86 10.61 17.04
CA LEU A 185 -14.20 11.17 15.73
C LEU A 185 -14.00 12.70 15.71
N GLU A 186 -14.39 13.40 16.81
CA GLU A 186 -14.16 14.83 16.97
C GLU A 186 -12.65 15.15 16.94
N GLY A 187 -11.83 14.42 17.71
CA GLY A 187 -10.38 14.59 17.70
C GLY A 187 -9.74 14.32 16.34
N ILE A 188 -10.19 13.28 15.62
CA ILE A 188 -9.72 13.01 14.26
C ILE A 188 -10.13 14.14 13.29
N SER A 189 -11.32 14.71 13.46
CA SER A 189 -11.79 15.86 12.68
C SER A 189 -10.89 17.08 12.89
N GLU A 190 -10.47 17.33 14.14
CA GLU A 190 -9.51 18.40 14.46
C GLU A 190 -8.16 18.17 13.77
N LEU A 191 -7.65 16.94 13.78
CA LEU A 191 -6.42 16.60 13.05
C LEU A 191 -6.58 16.80 11.54
N ALA A 192 -7.72 16.40 10.98
CA ALA A 192 -8.00 16.57 9.55
C ALA A 192 -7.99 18.07 9.15
N GLN A 193 -8.57 18.92 9.97
CA GLN A 193 -8.55 20.37 9.78
C GLN A 193 -7.13 20.94 9.94
N LYS A 194 -6.41 20.53 10.99
CA LYS A 194 -5.03 20.96 11.28
C LYS A 194 -4.09 20.68 10.11
N TYR A 195 -4.16 19.47 9.56
CA TYR A 195 -3.26 19.01 8.48
C TYR A 195 -3.84 19.21 7.08
N LYS A 196 -5.09 19.70 6.96
CA LYS A 196 -5.83 19.77 5.69
C LYS A 196 -5.80 18.45 4.94
N ALA A 197 -5.99 17.35 5.66
CA ALA A 197 -5.85 15.99 5.18
C ALA A 197 -7.19 15.26 5.18
N PRO A 198 -7.43 14.37 4.20
CA PRO A 198 -8.62 13.51 4.21
C PRO A 198 -8.54 12.48 5.34
N VAL A 199 -9.70 12.00 5.76
CA VAL A 199 -9.87 10.89 6.71
C VAL A 199 -10.44 9.69 5.97
N PHE A 200 -9.95 8.52 6.31
CA PHE A 200 -10.35 7.24 5.71
C PHE A 200 -10.96 6.32 6.76
N THR A 201 -11.97 5.55 6.38
CA THR A 201 -12.66 4.61 7.26
C THR A 201 -13.35 3.53 6.45
N HIS A 202 -13.67 2.41 7.08
CA HIS A 202 -14.66 1.49 6.52
C HIS A 202 -16.05 2.09 6.69
N SER A 203 -16.85 2.01 5.64
CA SER A 203 -18.27 2.35 5.66
C SER A 203 -19.07 1.10 5.31
N SER A 204 -20.09 0.77 6.08
CA SER A 204 -20.94 -0.42 5.90
C SER A 204 -22.41 -0.02 5.77
#